data_c42da1ff5b20b7db72bd89f24f6802b3
#
_entry.id   c42da1ff5b20b7db72bd89f24f6802b3
#
_cell.length_a   1.000
_cell.length_b   1.000
_cell.length_c   1.000
_cell.angle_alpha   90.00
_cell.angle_beta   90.00
_cell.angle_gamma   90.00
#
_symmetry.space_group_name_H-M   'P 1'
#
loop_
_entity.id
_entity.type
_entity.pdbx_description
1 polymer ?
#
loop_
_entity_poly.entity_id
_entity_poly.type
_entity_poly.pdbx_seq_one_letter_code
_entity_poly.pdbx_strand_id
1 'polypeptide(L)'
;EMCIRDRLMAPRTSVFKLISSVPDLLHRFLCVTGNCNKCTVTRLRILSYKMLRSRLVYYFMEHKISPDTALLEHNQVQLAEYLGVTRPALSKEINKMMKEGLISINKKVVTLEDMAALKEYI
;
A
#
# COMPACT_ATOMS: atom_id res chain seq x y z
N GLU A 1 -4.36 -1.31 -7.17
CA GLU A 1 -5.37 -1.69 -8.11
C GLU A 1 -5.73 -0.56 -9.06
N MET A 2 -5.51 -0.86 -10.28
CA MET A 2 -6.06 -0.29 -11.49
C MET A 2 -6.25 1.22 -11.54
N CYS A 3 -5.25 1.90 -12.04
CA CYS A 3 -5.53 3.11 -12.80
C CYS A 3 -6.57 2.75 -13.87
N ILE A 4 -7.74 3.33 -13.76
CA ILE A 4 -8.85 3.20 -14.69
C ILE A 4 -8.32 3.49 -16.09
N ARG A 5 -8.36 2.50 -16.97
CA ARG A 5 -7.89 2.64 -18.36
C ARG A 5 -8.81 3.54 -19.18
N ASP A 6 -10.07 3.64 -18.79
CA ASP A 6 -11.06 4.48 -19.44
C ASP A 6 -11.24 5.79 -18.67
N ARG A 7 -11.22 6.90 -19.39
CA ARG A 7 -11.37 8.25 -18.85
C ARG A 7 -12.60 8.90 -19.43
N LEU A 8 -13.47 9.36 -18.55
CA LEU A 8 -14.57 10.25 -18.92
C LEU A 8 -14.09 11.69 -18.76
N MET A 9 -14.16 12.47 -19.83
CA MET A 9 -13.85 13.91 -19.80
C MET A 9 -15.15 14.69 -19.67
N ALA A 10 -15.25 15.51 -18.64
CA ALA A 10 -16.39 16.38 -18.42
C ALA A 10 -15.91 17.81 -18.10
N PRO A 11 -16.64 18.85 -18.54
CA PRO A 11 -16.34 20.24 -18.18
C PRO A 11 -16.39 20.43 -16.66
N ARG A 12 -15.38 21.12 -16.11
CA ARG A 12 -15.28 21.39 -14.67
C ARG A 12 -16.56 22.00 -14.09
N THR A 13 -17.14 22.96 -14.79
CA THR A 13 -18.38 23.65 -14.38
C THR A 13 -19.57 22.72 -14.26
N SER A 14 -19.71 21.76 -15.18
CA SER A 14 -20.79 20.75 -15.14
C SER A 14 -20.61 19.78 -13.98
N VAL A 15 -19.37 19.35 -13.73
CA VAL A 15 -19.03 18.48 -12.60
C VAL A 15 -19.32 19.18 -11.27
N PHE A 16 -18.92 20.43 -11.11
CA PHE A 16 -19.20 21.20 -9.90
C PHE A 16 -20.69 21.39 -9.65
N LYS A 17 -21.46 21.75 -10.68
CA LYS A 17 -22.92 21.87 -10.54
C LYS A 17 -23.57 20.56 -10.09
N LEU A 18 -23.15 19.45 -10.68
CA LEU A 18 -23.70 18.14 -10.35
C LEU A 18 -23.36 17.73 -8.90
N ILE A 19 -22.09 17.88 -8.50
CA ILE A 19 -21.65 17.53 -7.16
C ILE A 19 -22.30 18.42 -6.11
N SER A 20 -22.50 19.71 -6.39
CA SER A 20 -23.15 20.66 -5.47
C SER A 20 -24.65 20.44 -5.32
N SER A 21 -25.30 19.88 -6.35
CA SER A 21 -26.76 19.64 -6.34
C SER A 21 -27.17 18.32 -5.68
N VAL A 22 -26.25 17.37 -5.52
CA VAL A 22 -26.54 16.03 -4.98
C VAL A 22 -25.58 15.73 -3.80
N PRO A 23 -26.05 15.87 -2.53
CA PRO A 23 -25.23 15.66 -1.34
C PRO A 23 -24.54 14.29 -1.29
N ASP A 24 -25.24 13.25 -1.69
CA ASP A 24 -24.70 11.88 -1.74
C ASP A 24 -23.53 11.75 -2.72
N LEU A 25 -23.61 12.43 -3.85
CA LEU A 25 -22.53 12.45 -4.84
C LEU A 25 -21.32 13.21 -4.33
N LEU A 26 -21.53 14.32 -3.62
CA LEU A 26 -20.48 15.07 -2.94
C LEU A 26 -19.75 14.19 -1.91
N HIS A 27 -20.51 13.51 -1.06
CA HIS A 27 -19.94 12.60 -0.06
C HIS A 27 -19.07 11.51 -0.70
N ARG A 28 -19.60 10.83 -1.73
CA ARG A 28 -18.84 9.79 -2.47
C ARG A 28 -17.58 10.36 -3.13
N PHE A 29 -17.68 11.53 -3.74
CA PHE A 29 -16.53 12.20 -4.35
C PHE A 29 -15.43 12.51 -3.33
N LEU A 30 -15.80 13.03 -2.16
CA LEU A 30 -14.86 13.30 -1.07
C LEU A 30 -14.22 12.02 -0.52
N CYS A 31 -14.99 10.94 -0.37
CA CYS A 31 -14.47 9.65 0.06
C CYS A 31 -13.46 9.07 -0.95
N VAL A 32 -13.78 9.12 -2.23
CA VAL A 32 -12.87 8.61 -3.29
C VAL A 32 -11.59 9.43 -3.36
N THR A 33 -11.69 10.77 -3.33
CA THR A 33 -10.50 11.64 -3.35
C THR A 33 -9.67 11.51 -2.09
N GLY A 34 -10.30 11.39 -0.91
CA GLY A 34 -9.62 11.16 0.36
C GLY A 34 -8.83 9.83 0.37
N ASN A 35 -9.45 8.75 -0.07
CA ASN A 35 -8.79 7.45 -0.15
C ASN A 35 -7.65 7.44 -1.18
N CYS A 36 -7.83 8.10 -2.33
CA CYS A 36 -6.78 8.23 -3.34
C CYS A 36 -5.57 9.01 -2.80
N ASN A 37 -5.80 10.09 -2.06
CA ASN A 37 -4.73 10.86 -1.42
C ASN A 37 -3.99 10.04 -0.37
N LYS A 38 -4.70 9.30 0.49
CA LYS A 38 -4.09 8.42 1.48
C LYS A 38 -3.17 7.39 0.81
N CYS A 39 -3.64 6.71 -0.21
CA CYS A 39 -2.85 5.72 -0.96
C CYS A 39 -1.58 6.34 -1.56
N THR A 40 -1.68 7.53 -2.16
CA THR A 40 -0.55 8.24 -2.75
C THR A 40 0.47 8.65 -1.68
N VAL A 41 0.02 9.22 -0.56
CA VAL A 41 0.89 9.63 0.55
C VAL A 41 1.61 8.43 1.17
N THR A 42 0.90 7.32 1.39
CA THR A 42 1.49 6.08 1.91
C THR A 42 2.58 5.57 0.96
N ARG A 43 2.30 5.54 -0.35
CA ARG A 43 3.29 5.10 -1.34
C ARG A 43 4.52 6.02 -1.39
N LEU A 44 4.33 7.34 -1.34
CA LEU A 44 5.44 8.30 -1.28
C LEU A 44 6.29 8.08 -0.03
N ARG A 45 5.67 7.85 1.12
CA ARG A 45 6.38 7.56 2.36
C ARG A 45 7.18 6.26 2.27
N ILE A 46 6.60 5.19 1.72
CA ILE A 46 7.31 3.93 1.47
C ILE A 46 8.55 4.17 0.60
N LEU A 47 8.39 4.90 -0.51
CA LEU A 47 9.49 5.17 -1.43
C LEU A 47 10.57 6.11 -0.87
N SER A 48 10.27 6.88 0.17
CA SER A 48 11.25 7.73 0.83
C SER A 48 12.30 6.94 1.64
N TYR A 49 11.97 5.72 2.05
CA TYR A 49 12.95 4.86 2.73
C TYR A 49 14.01 4.36 1.73
N LYS A 50 15.28 4.46 2.11
CA LYS A 50 16.42 4.03 1.26
C LYS A 50 16.52 2.51 1.16
N MET A 51 16.30 1.80 2.28
CA MET A 51 16.45 0.35 2.36
C MET A 51 15.17 -0.37 1.99
N LEU A 52 15.29 -1.44 1.19
CA LEU A 52 14.15 -2.27 0.81
C LEU A 52 13.45 -2.89 2.03
N ARG A 53 14.24 -3.29 3.03
CA ARG A 53 13.71 -3.85 4.29
C ARG A 53 12.77 -2.86 4.99
N SER A 54 13.18 -1.60 5.14
CA SER A 54 12.35 -0.54 5.71
C SER A 54 11.05 -0.32 4.95
N ARG A 55 11.11 -0.36 3.60
CA ARG A 55 9.92 -0.26 2.74
C ARG A 55 8.95 -1.41 2.99
N LEU A 56 9.47 -2.65 3.10
CA LEU A 56 8.67 -3.85 3.39
C LEU A 56 8.03 -3.77 4.77
N VAL A 57 8.81 -3.42 5.79
CA VAL A 57 8.30 -3.31 7.16
C VAL A 57 7.20 -2.25 7.24
N TYR A 58 7.42 -1.08 6.64
CA TYR A 58 6.38 -0.04 6.60
C TYR A 58 5.13 -0.50 5.85
N TYR A 59 5.29 -1.20 4.72
CA TYR A 59 4.17 -1.79 3.98
C TYR A 59 3.37 -2.76 4.86
N PHE A 60 4.03 -3.67 5.60
CA PHE A 60 3.34 -4.58 6.51
C PHE A 60 2.62 -3.84 7.64
N MET A 61 3.22 -2.78 8.19
CA MET A 61 2.59 -1.97 9.23
C MET A 61 1.31 -1.28 8.76
N GLU A 62 1.26 -0.79 7.53
CA GLU A 62 0.07 -0.15 6.94
C GLU A 62 -1.04 -1.16 6.61
N HIS A 63 -0.69 -2.43 6.33
CA HIS A 63 -1.65 -3.48 5.95
C HIS A 63 -1.92 -4.47 7.08
N LYS A 64 -1.73 -4.05 8.33
CA LYS A 64 -2.04 -4.88 9.49
C LYS A 64 -3.53 -5.18 9.61
N ILE A 65 -3.82 -6.45 9.89
CA ILE A 65 -5.16 -6.94 10.25
C ILE A 65 -5.23 -7.13 11.78
N SER A 66 -4.12 -7.57 12.38
CA SER A 66 -3.98 -7.84 13.80
C SER A 66 -2.63 -7.34 14.31
N PRO A 67 -2.38 -7.27 15.63
CA PRO A 67 -1.10 -6.78 16.16
C PRO A 67 0.13 -7.43 15.52
N ASP A 68 0.04 -8.72 15.20
CA ASP A 68 1.17 -9.51 14.70
C ASP A 68 0.97 -10.03 13.27
N THR A 69 -0.13 -9.67 12.60
CA THR A 69 -0.41 -10.15 11.24
C THR A 69 -0.74 -9.03 10.28
N ALA A 70 -0.21 -9.13 9.05
CA ALA A 70 -0.48 -8.22 7.95
C ALA A 70 -0.98 -8.98 6.71
N LEU A 71 -1.79 -8.33 5.88
CA LEU A 71 -2.29 -8.89 4.63
C LEU A 71 -1.41 -8.47 3.45
N LEU A 72 -1.03 -9.44 2.63
CA LEU A 72 -0.45 -9.18 1.32
C LEU A 72 -1.57 -8.95 0.31
N GLU A 73 -1.94 -7.70 0.09
CA GLU A 73 -2.94 -7.34 -0.93
C GLU A 73 -2.41 -7.52 -2.36
N HIS A 74 -1.10 -7.37 -2.53
CA HIS A 74 -0.41 -7.44 -3.80
C HIS A 74 0.26 -8.80 -4.01
N ASN A 75 0.29 -9.30 -5.25
CA ASN A 75 1.16 -10.40 -5.61
C ASN A 75 2.63 -9.93 -5.67
N GLN A 76 3.59 -10.85 -5.79
CA GLN A 76 5.02 -10.51 -5.76
C GLN A 76 5.45 -9.52 -6.85
N VAL A 77 4.83 -9.57 -8.02
CA VAL A 77 5.13 -8.64 -9.13
C VAL A 77 4.60 -7.25 -8.79
N GLN A 78 3.33 -7.18 -8.41
CA GLN A 78 2.68 -5.92 -8.01
C GLN A 78 3.36 -5.29 -6.79
N LEU A 79 3.76 -6.11 -5.81
CA LEU A 79 4.48 -5.62 -4.63
C LEU A 79 5.85 -5.06 -4.98
N ALA A 80 6.59 -5.72 -5.90
CA ALA A 80 7.86 -5.21 -6.36
C ALA A 80 7.71 -3.85 -7.08
N GLU A 81 6.71 -3.71 -7.95
CA GLU A 81 6.37 -2.44 -8.60
C GLU A 81 5.93 -1.38 -7.59
N TYR A 82 5.13 -1.76 -6.60
CA TYR A 82 4.67 -0.84 -5.55
C TYR A 82 5.82 -0.30 -4.72
N LEU A 83 6.79 -1.14 -4.38
CA LEU A 83 7.99 -0.78 -3.60
C LEU A 83 9.11 -0.18 -4.46
N GLY A 84 8.96 -0.13 -5.79
CA GLY A 84 9.95 0.42 -6.71
C GLY A 84 11.22 -0.41 -6.81
N VAL A 85 11.11 -1.74 -6.78
CA VAL A 85 12.24 -2.67 -6.83
C VAL A 85 12.00 -3.81 -7.83
N THR A 86 13.04 -4.56 -8.16
CA THR A 86 12.88 -5.75 -9.00
C THR A 86 12.32 -6.93 -8.19
N ARG A 87 11.53 -7.79 -8.84
CA ARG A 87 10.99 -9.01 -8.21
C ARG A 87 12.07 -9.91 -7.58
N PRO A 88 13.24 -10.16 -8.21
CA PRO A 88 14.30 -10.95 -7.59
C PRO A 88 14.85 -10.32 -6.30
N ALA A 89 15.04 -8.99 -6.29
CA ALA A 89 15.50 -8.28 -5.09
C ALA A 89 14.49 -8.39 -3.95
N LEU A 90 13.20 -8.22 -4.25
CA LEU A 90 12.10 -8.39 -3.30
C LEU A 90 12.10 -9.81 -2.72
N SER A 91 12.13 -10.84 -3.58
CA SER A 91 12.11 -12.24 -3.14
C SER A 91 13.31 -12.59 -2.26
N LYS A 92 14.50 -12.10 -2.63
CA LYS A 92 15.73 -12.29 -1.84
C LYS A 92 15.60 -11.67 -0.44
N GLU A 93 15.07 -10.45 -0.34
CA GLU A 93 14.92 -9.77 0.96
C GLU A 93 13.86 -10.44 1.83
N ILE A 94 12.72 -10.82 1.26
CA ILE A 94 11.67 -11.57 1.98
C ILE A 94 12.24 -12.89 2.54
N ASN A 95 12.93 -13.66 1.71
CA ASN A 95 13.55 -14.91 2.15
C ASN A 95 14.60 -14.70 3.25
N LYS A 96 15.33 -13.58 3.20
CA LYS A 96 16.28 -13.21 4.23
C LYS A 96 15.59 -12.90 5.56
N MET A 97 14.53 -12.11 5.52
CA MET A 97 13.72 -11.78 6.71
C MET A 97 13.06 -13.02 7.32
N MET A 98 12.61 -13.97 6.50
CA MET A 98 12.06 -15.26 6.99
C MET A 98 13.15 -16.11 7.66
N LYS A 99 14.37 -16.18 7.09
CA LYS A 99 15.49 -16.92 7.68
C LYS A 99 15.98 -16.32 9.00
N GLU A 100 15.86 -14.99 9.13
CA GLU A 100 16.19 -14.26 10.35
C GLU A 100 15.09 -14.40 11.43
N GLY A 101 13.97 -15.05 11.11
CA GLY A 101 12.85 -15.23 12.04
C GLY A 101 12.04 -13.95 12.30
N LEU A 102 12.18 -12.93 11.46
CA LEU A 102 11.46 -11.67 11.63
C LEU A 102 10.01 -11.75 11.15
N ILE A 103 9.78 -12.52 10.09
CA ILE A 103 8.47 -12.72 9.48
C ILE A 103 8.27 -14.17 9.07
N SER A 104 7.02 -14.62 9.04
CA SER A 104 6.62 -15.84 8.34
C SER A 104 5.47 -15.52 7.37
N ILE A 105 5.44 -16.20 6.22
CA ILE A 105 4.45 -15.96 5.19
C ILE A 105 3.68 -17.24 4.90
N ASN A 106 2.37 -17.18 5.07
CA ASN A 106 1.45 -18.24 4.70
C ASN A 106 0.42 -17.71 3.71
N LYS A 107 0.59 -18.05 2.42
CA LYS A 107 -0.24 -17.56 1.30
C LYS A 107 -0.22 -16.04 1.21
N LYS A 108 -1.29 -15.40 1.70
CA LYS A 108 -1.47 -13.93 1.70
C LYS A 108 -1.34 -13.29 3.08
N VAL A 109 -1.07 -14.08 4.11
CA VAL A 109 -0.92 -13.59 5.47
C VAL A 109 0.56 -13.61 5.83
N VAL A 110 1.04 -12.48 6.33
CA VAL A 110 2.39 -12.32 6.88
C VAL A 110 2.24 -12.22 8.39
N THR A 111 2.88 -13.12 9.09
CA THR A 111 3.02 -13.02 10.56
C THR A 111 4.31 -12.30 10.89
N LEU A 112 4.22 -11.31 11.75
CA LEU A 112 5.34 -10.48 12.20
C LEU A 112 5.83 -11.08 13.53
N GLU A 113 6.89 -11.89 13.47
CA GLU A 113 7.36 -12.69 14.62
C GLU A 113 8.10 -11.81 15.66
N ASP A 114 8.91 -10.86 15.20
CA ASP A 114 9.64 -9.94 16.08
C ASP A 114 9.31 -8.47 15.76
N MET A 115 8.28 -7.98 16.44
CA MET A 115 7.82 -6.60 16.30
C MET A 115 8.82 -5.57 16.81
N ALA A 116 9.66 -5.92 17.79
CA ALA A 116 10.65 -4.99 18.35
C ALA A 116 11.76 -4.76 17.32
N ALA A 117 12.34 -5.83 16.79
CA ALA A 117 13.35 -5.76 15.74
C ALA A 117 12.83 -5.10 14.46
N LEU A 118 11.57 -5.37 14.06
CA LEU A 118 10.98 -4.76 12.87
C LEU A 118 10.80 -3.24 13.00
N LYS A 119 10.49 -2.72 14.19
CA LYS A 119 10.34 -1.28 14.42
C LYS A 119 11.66 -0.50 14.30
N GLU A 120 12.80 -1.15 14.49
CA GLU A 120 14.10 -0.49 14.32
C GLU A 120 14.40 -0.11 12.86
N TYR A 121 13.67 -0.67 11.91
CA TYR A 121 13.85 -0.37 10.48
C TYR A 121 12.95 0.77 9.96
N ILE A 122 12.09 1.33 10.78
CA ILE A 122 11.18 2.45 10.48
C ILE A 122 11.58 3.65 11.33
#